data_3991bf9a6f4d8e6081e531a6cfcb3632
#
_entry.id   3991bf9a6f4d8e6081e531a6cfcb3632
#
_cell.length_a   1.000
_cell.length_b   1.000
_cell.length_c   1.000
_cell.angle_alpha   90.00
_cell.angle_beta   90.00
_cell.angle_gamma   90.00
#
_symmetry.space_group_name_H-M   'P 1'
#
loop_
_entity.id
_entity.type
_entity.pdbx_description
1 polymer ?
#
loop_
_entity_poly.entity_id
_entity_poly.type
_entity_poly.pdbx_seq_one_letter_code
_entity_poly.pdbx_strand_id
1 'polypeptide(L)'
;MKHAYREIGKIVLAGIVMVSLTAFVAKGWLLRELGNKMDIPHREYEKYQDFASTKAVCGREAPEIVRKGSWRQKQGEAIPIADMFEGTDAEGNPVEIELVGIWDERKNSRMEHYQREGKRLAGMESGIYLLELRAMDGERRTAIGRFGLLVEGNI
;
A
#
# COMPACT_ATOMS: atom_id res chain seq x y z
N MET A 1 -60.46 -28.64 18.06
CA MET A 1 -59.03 -28.76 18.29
C MET A 1 -58.17 -27.77 17.45
N LYS A 2 -58.50 -27.47 16.20
CA LYS A 2 -57.65 -26.54 15.36
C LYS A 2 -57.55 -25.08 15.87
N HIS A 3 -58.56 -24.58 16.60
CA HIS A 3 -58.55 -23.22 17.15
C HIS A 3 -57.56 -23.06 18.32
N ALA A 4 -57.45 -24.06 19.18
CA ALA A 4 -56.55 -24.00 20.34
C ALA A 4 -55.08 -23.95 19.94
N TYR A 5 -54.68 -24.72 18.94
CA TYR A 5 -53.32 -24.68 18.42
C TYR A 5 -52.95 -23.34 17.78
N ARG A 6 -53.91 -22.65 17.16
CA ARG A 6 -53.70 -21.35 16.54
C ARG A 6 -53.49 -20.24 17.59
N GLU A 7 -54.20 -20.30 18.70
CA GLU A 7 -54.03 -19.34 19.80
C GLU A 7 -52.71 -19.58 20.56
N ILE A 8 -52.37 -20.85 20.82
CA ILE A 8 -51.08 -21.19 21.44
C ILE A 8 -49.91 -20.74 20.55
N GLY A 9 -49.99 -20.92 19.24
CA GLY A 9 -48.98 -20.47 18.29
C GLY A 9 -48.73 -18.95 18.33
N LYS A 10 -49.80 -18.16 18.46
CA LYS A 10 -49.67 -16.69 18.59
C LYS A 10 -49.00 -16.27 19.90
N ILE A 11 -49.31 -16.93 21.00
CA ILE A 11 -48.71 -16.65 22.31
C ILE A 11 -47.23 -17.00 22.31
N VAL A 12 -46.84 -18.13 21.73
CA VAL A 12 -45.45 -18.55 21.60
C VAL A 12 -44.68 -17.58 20.72
N LEU A 13 -45.25 -17.17 19.58
CA LEU A 13 -44.62 -16.20 18.68
C LEU A 13 -44.42 -14.84 19.36
N ALA A 14 -45.42 -14.33 20.07
CA ALA A 14 -45.34 -13.10 20.83
C ALA A 14 -44.28 -13.19 21.94
N GLY A 15 -44.13 -14.32 22.61
CA GLY A 15 -43.09 -14.57 23.60
C GLY A 15 -41.69 -14.52 23.00
N ILE A 16 -41.47 -15.15 21.84
CA ILE A 16 -40.16 -15.12 21.15
C ILE A 16 -39.80 -13.70 20.72
N VAL A 17 -40.73 -12.93 20.18
CA VAL A 17 -40.50 -11.53 19.77
C VAL A 17 -40.16 -10.67 20.98
N MET A 18 -40.87 -10.81 22.09
CA MET A 18 -40.59 -10.07 23.32
C MET A 18 -39.22 -10.38 23.90
N VAL A 19 -38.80 -11.64 23.94
CA VAL A 19 -37.48 -12.05 24.42
C VAL A 19 -36.39 -11.52 23.50
N SER A 20 -36.62 -11.53 22.20
CA SER A 20 -35.67 -10.97 21.22
C SER A 20 -35.50 -9.45 21.35
N LEU A 21 -36.58 -8.72 21.56
CA LEU A 21 -36.57 -7.26 21.77
C LEU A 21 -35.89 -6.88 23.08
N THR A 22 -36.16 -7.59 24.17
CA THR A 22 -35.49 -7.32 25.46
C THR A 22 -34.01 -7.64 25.40
N ALA A 23 -33.56 -8.70 24.70
CA ALA A 23 -32.18 -9.02 24.49
C ALA A 23 -31.48 -7.96 23.65
N PHE A 24 -32.14 -7.39 22.64
CA PHE A 24 -31.59 -6.32 21.80
C PHE A 24 -31.42 -5.03 22.58
N VAL A 25 -32.39 -4.64 23.36
CA VAL A 25 -32.36 -3.45 24.23
C VAL A 25 -31.29 -3.61 25.32
N ALA A 26 -31.19 -4.79 25.94
CA ALA A 26 -30.19 -5.08 26.96
C ALA A 26 -28.77 -5.05 26.38
N LYS A 27 -28.55 -5.56 25.15
CA LYS A 27 -27.25 -5.42 24.47
C LYS A 27 -26.88 -3.96 24.19
N GLY A 28 -27.82 -3.17 23.71
CA GLY A 28 -27.59 -1.74 23.45
C GLY A 28 -27.29 -0.96 24.73
N TRP A 29 -28.00 -1.25 25.82
CA TRP A 29 -27.73 -0.65 27.12
C TRP A 29 -26.38 -1.10 27.69
N LEU A 30 -26.05 -2.40 27.58
CA LEU A 30 -24.79 -2.95 28.05
C LEU A 30 -23.58 -2.37 27.30
N LEU A 31 -23.68 -2.16 25.98
CA LEU A 31 -22.64 -1.54 25.18
C LEU A 31 -22.45 -0.05 25.54
N ARG A 32 -23.55 0.64 25.88
CA ARG A 32 -23.49 2.02 26.33
C ARG A 32 -22.88 2.14 27.73
N GLU A 33 -23.20 1.20 28.63
CA GLU A 33 -22.63 1.16 29.99
C GLU A 33 -21.16 0.76 29.96
N LEU A 34 -20.76 -0.18 29.09
CA LEU A 34 -19.37 -0.54 28.84
C LEU A 34 -18.60 0.63 28.23
N GLY A 35 -19.21 1.36 27.30
CA GLY A 35 -18.61 2.56 26.72
C GLY A 35 -18.37 3.68 27.74
N ASN A 36 -19.27 3.82 28.71
CA ASN A 36 -19.14 4.80 29.79
C ASN A 36 -18.17 4.36 30.90
N LYS A 37 -17.92 3.05 31.04
CA LYS A 37 -16.97 2.49 32.04
C LYS A 37 -15.60 2.17 31.44
N MET A 38 -15.44 2.14 30.13
CA MET A 38 -14.12 2.34 29.55
C MET A 38 -13.76 3.82 29.76
N ASP A 39 -13.32 4.11 30.96
CA ASP A 39 -12.44 5.23 31.21
C ASP A 39 -11.17 4.92 30.40
N ILE A 40 -11.24 5.23 29.10
CA ILE A 40 -10.04 5.39 28.30
C ILE A 40 -9.35 6.50 29.07
N PRO A 41 -8.25 6.22 29.77
CA PRO A 41 -7.55 7.28 30.46
C PRO A 41 -7.39 8.34 29.41
N HIS A 42 -8.02 9.50 29.61
CA HIS A 42 -7.68 10.72 28.91
C HIS A 42 -6.21 10.95 29.26
N ARG A 43 -5.33 10.15 28.65
CA ARG A 43 -3.95 10.52 28.51
C ARG A 43 -4.05 11.84 27.81
N GLU A 44 -3.79 12.85 28.63
CA GLU A 44 -3.72 14.24 28.24
C GLU A 44 -3.33 14.33 26.78
N TYR A 45 -4.32 14.64 25.95
CA TYR A 45 -4.14 14.90 24.52
C TYR A 45 -3.30 16.17 24.30
N GLU A 46 -2.76 16.75 25.36
CA GLU A 46 -1.78 17.84 25.30
C GLU A 46 -0.47 17.46 24.58
N LYS A 47 -0.21 16.17 24.35
CA LYS A 47 0.92 15.73 23.51
C LYS A 47 0.62 15.65 22.02
N TYR A 48 -0.57 16.01 21.58
CA TYR A 48 -0.87 16.14 20.14
C TYR A 48 -0.50 17.52 19.56
N GLN A 49 0.46 18.21 20.14
CA GLN A 49 1.29 19.14 19.35
C GLN A 49 1.98 18.37 18.19
N ASP A 50 2.10 17.05 18.31
CA ASP A 50 2.50 16.18 17.21
C ASP A 50 1.47 16.03 16.08
N PHE A 51 0.20 16.41 16.26
CA PHE A 51 -0.76 16.34 15.15
C PHE A 51 -0.44 17.35 14.05
N ALA A 52 0.09 18.51 14.40
CA ALA A 52 0.52 19.48 13.40
C ALA A 52 1.79 18.98 12.68
N SER A 53 2.73 18.36 13.39
CA SER A 53 3.92 17.73 12.81
C SER A 53 3.54 16.50 12.01
N THR A 54 2.66 15.62 12.50
CA THR A 54 2.13 14.47 11.78
C THR A 54 1.36 14.90 10.54
N LYS A 55 0.53 15.95 10.62
CA LYS A 55 -0.17 16.52 9.46
C LYS A 55 0.80 17.14 8.46
N ALA A 56 1.85 17.79 8.91
CA ALA A 56 2.89 18.33 8.07
C ALA A 56 3.67 17.19 7.36
N VAL A 57 3.96 16.10 8.07
CA VAL A 57 4.60 14.91 7.48
C VAL A 57 3.68 14.18 6.51
N CYS A 58 2.41 14.00 6.84
CA CYS A 58 1.42 13.39 5.94
C CYS A 58 1.07 14.27 4.73
N GLY A 59 1.30 15.57 4.82
CA GLY A 59 1.09 16.52 3.73
C GLY A 59 2.30 16.70 2.81
N ARG A 60 3.46 16.09 3.13
CA ARG A 60 4.63 16.11 2.25
C ARG A 60 4.44 15.15 1.08
N GLU A 61 4.91 15.58 -0.07
CA GLU A 61 4.86 14.76 -1.27
C GLU A 61 5.74 13.52 -1.13
N ALA A 62 5.33 12.42 -1.76
CA ALA A 62 6.13 11.20 -1.86
C ALA A 62 7.40 11.48 -2.69
N PRO A 63 8.47 10.72 -2.51
CA PRO A 63 9.65 10.86 -3.35
C PRO A 63 9.29 10.68 -4.84
N GLU A 64 10.01 11.34 -5.71
CA GLU A 64 9.84 11.27 -7.15
C GLU A 64 10.97 10.47 -7.77
N ILE A 65 10.67 9.71 -8.83
CA ILE A 65 11.67 8.99 -9.64
C ILE A 65 11.67 9.59 -11.03
N VAL A 66 12.79 10.14 -11.42
CA VAL A 66 12.98 10.77 -12.73
C VAL A 66 13.99 9.98 -13.55
N ARG A 67 13.73 9.87 -14.85
CA ARG A 67 14.70 9.31 -15.79
C ARG A 67 15.77 10.35 -16.14
N LYS A 68 17.04 9.97 -15.99
CA LYS A 68 18.21 10.77 -16.39
C LYS A 68 18.75 10.34 -17.75
N GLY A 69 18.82 9.03 -17.95
CA GLY A 69 19.47 8.41 -19.10
C GLY A 69 18.55 8.12 -20.27
N SER A 70 19.13 7.54 -21.31
CA SER A 70 18.40 7.08 -22.49
C SER A 70 17.44 5.95 -22.13
N TRP A 71 16.30 5.92 -22.80
CA TRP A 71 15.38 4.77 -22.76
C TRP A 71 15.82 3.64 -23.70
N ARG A 72 16.91 3.82 -24.46
CA ARG A 72 17.49 2.88 -25.40
C ARG A 72 18.85 2.42 -24.89
N GLN A 73 19.09 1.13 -24.96
CA GLN A 73 20.30 0.47 -24.54
C GLN A 73 20.76 -0.52 -25.61
N LYS A 74 22.05 -0.80 -25.66
CA LYS A 74 22.57 -1.83 -26.57
C LYS A 74 22.53 -3.19 -25.89
N GLN A 75 22.26 -4.22 -26.66
CA GLN A 75 22.31 -5.59 -26.17
C GLN A 75 23.68 -5.93 -25.59
N GLY A 76 23.70 -6.60 -24.43
CA GLY A 76 24.92 -7.00 -23.74
C GLY A 76 25.60 -5.91 -22.91
N GLU A 77 25.14 -4.67 -22.97
CA GLU A 77 25.67 -3.58 -22.15
C GLU A 77 25.20 -3.72 -20.69
N ALA A 78 26.12 -3.54 -19.75
CA ALA A 78 25.81 -3.54 -18.33
C ALA A 78 25.67 -2.10 -17.82
N ILE A 79 24.49 -1.74 -17.31
CA ILE A 79 24.16 -0.36 -16.98
C ILE A 79 23.71 -0.24 -15.54
N PRO A 80 24.38 0.62 -14.74
CA PRO A 80 23.93 0.95 -13.40
C PRO A 80 22.55 1.63 -13.41
N ILE A 81 21.67 1.27 -12.49
CA ILE A 81 20.34 1.91 -12.34
C ILE A 81 20.50 3.40 -12.05
N ALA A 82 21.53 3.80 -11.29
CA ALA A 82 21.81 5.19 -10.95
C ALA A 82 22.19 6.07 -12.15
N ASP A 83 22.67 5.48 -13.26
CA ASP A 83 22.95 6.20 -14.49
C ASP A 83 21.69 6.46 -15.31
N MET A 84 20.66 5.66 -15.08
CA MET A 84 19.39 5.73 -15.80
C MET A 84 18.33 6.54 -15.08
N PHE A 85 18.35 6.53 -13.74
CA PHE A 85 17.29 7.11 -12.92
C PHE A 85 17.86 7.87 -11.73
N GLU A 86 17.12 8.87 -11.30
CA GLU A 86 17.38 9.65 -10.10
C GLU A 86 16.10 9.70 -9.26
N GLY A 87 16.26 9.53 -7.94
CA GLY A 87 15.19 9.73 -6.99
C GLY A 87 15.44 10.94 -6.14
N THR A 88 14.42 11.73 -5.88
CA THR A 88 14.48 12.89 -4.98
C THR A 88 13.32 12.85 -4.00
N ASP A 89 13.55 13.31 -2.77
CA ASP A 89 12.49 13.55 -1.80
C ASP A 89 11.76 14.88 -2.09
N ALA A 90 10.77 15.21 -1.28
CA ALA A 90 10.01 16.46 -1.43
C ALA A 90 10.87 17.72 -1.24
N GLU A 91 11.99 17.62 -0.57
CA GLU A 91 12.96 18.68 -0.34
C GLU A 91 14.03 18.77 -1.44
N GLY A 92 14.02 17.84 -2.41
CA GLY A 92 14.98 17.76 -3.50
C GLY A 92 16.28 17.01 -3.15
N ASN A 93 16.36 16.36 -1.99
CA ASN A 93 17.54 15.57 -1.64
C ASN A 93 17.49 14.21 -2.37
N PRO A 94 18.66 13.67 -2.76
CA PRO A 94 18.70 12.38 -3.44
C PRO A 94 18.26 11.26 -2.51
N VAL A 95 17.40 10.38 -3.03
CA VAL A 95 16.95 9.17 -2.36
C VAL A 95 17.38 7.92 -3.10
N GLU A 96 17.53 6.83 -2.36
CA GLU A 96 17.93 5.56 -2.93
C GLU A 96 16.81 4.97 -3.78
N ILE A 97 17.19 4.49 -4.99
CA ILE A 97 16.30 3.79 -5.90
C ILE A 97 16.64 2.30 -5.87
N GLU A 98 15.60 1.49 -5.77
CA GLU A 98 15.69 0.02 -5.87
C GLU A 98 14.86 -0.46 -7.06
N LEU A 99 15.43 -1.37 -7.85
CA LEU A 99 14.69 -2.08 -8.88
C LEU A 99 13.90 -3.23 -8.23
N VAL A 100 12.59 -3.19 -8.36
CA VAL A 100 11.68 -4.20 -7.76
C VAL A 100 11.09 -5.15 -8.80
N GLY A 101 11.12 -4.79 -10.08
CA GLY A 101 10.63 -5.66 -11.14
C GLY A 101 11.17 -5.35 -12.52
N ILE A 102 11.33 -6.39 -13.34
CA ILE A 102 11.61 -6.31 -14.78
C ILE A 102 10.65 -7.27 -15.47
N TRP A 103 9.98 -6.82 -16.50
CA TRP A 103 9.10 -7.65 -17.32
C TRP A 103 9.40 -7.44 -18.80
N ASP A 104 9.29 -8.51 -19.56
CA ASP A 104 9.31 -8.45 -21.03
C ASP A 104 7.91 -8.10 -21.60
N GLU A 105 7.80 -7.95 -22.91
CA GLU A 105 6.55 -7.69 -23.63
C GLU A 105 5.46 -8.74 -23.34
N ARG A 106 5.86 -9.97 -23.01
CA ARG A 106 4.95 -11.07 -22.69
C ARG A 106 4.59 -11.12 -21.22
N LYS A 107 5.01 -10.12 -20.43
CA LYS A 107 4.82 -10.01 -18.99
C LYS A 107 5.52 -11.10 -18.17
N ASN A 108 6.55 -11.75 -18.74
CA ASN A 108 7.39 -12.66 -17.96
C ASN A 108 8.37 -11.84 -17.13
N SER A 109 8.61 -12.28 -15.90
CA SER A 109 9.64 -11.68 -15.06
C SER A 109 11.03 -11.97 -15.62
N ARG A 110 11.88 -10.94 -15.64
CA ARG A 110 13.26 -10.98 -16.14
C ARG A 110 14.26 -10.47 -15.11
N MET A 111 13.97 -10.72 -13.83
CA MET A 111 14.81 -10.28 -12.71
C MET A 111 16.21 -10.92 -12.71
N GLU A 112 16.43 -12.00 -13.47
CA GLU A 112 17.74 -12.62 -13.71
C GLU A 112 18.74 -11.66 -14.33
N HIS A 113 18.27 -10.62 -15.04
CA HIS A 113 19.11 -9.60 -15.64
C HIS A 113 19.56 -8.51 -14.65
N TYR A 114 19.03 -8.53 -13.42
CA TYR A 114 19.40 -7.57 -12.39
C TYR A 114 20.46 -8.10 -11.43
N GLN A 115 21.63 -7.50 -11.47
CA GLN A 115 22.74 -7.78 -10.56
C GLN A 115 22.65 -6.87 -9.34
N ARG A 116 22.22 -7.43 -8.21
CA ARG A 116 21.97 -6.68 -6.97
C ARG A 116 23.23 -6.03 -6.39
N GLU A 117 24.36 -6.73 -6.39
CA GLU A 117 25.61 -6.24 -5.82
C GLU A 117 26.10 -4.95 -6.50
N GLY A 118 25.94 -4.84 -7.80
CA GLY A 118 26.29 -3.64 -8.57
C GLY A 118 25.14 -2.72 -8.91
N LYS A 119 23.89 -3.05 -8.47
CA LYS A 119 22.65 -2.34 -8.82
C LYS A 119 22.55 -2.02 -10.31
N ARG A 120 22.85 -3.00 -11.17
CA ARG A 120 22.93 -2.82 -12.62
C ARG A 120 22.13 -3.87 -13.38
N LEU A 121 21.67 -3.48 -14.56
CA LEU A 121 21.11 -4.37 -15.56
C LEU A 121 22.24 -4.94 -16.40
N ALA A 122 22.23 -6.25 -16.67
CA ALA A 122 23.25 -6.90 -17.50
C ALA A 122 22.67 -8.10 -18.25
N GLY A 123 23.26 -8.42 -19.41
CA GLY A 123 22.91 -9.60 -20.20
C GLY A 123 21.51 -9.57 -20.78
N MET A 124 20.91 -8.40 -20.97
CA MET A 124 19.58 -8.26 -21.56
C MET A 124 19.63 -8.57 -23.05
N GLU A 125 18.63 -9.33 -23.52
CA GLU A 125 18.41 -9.59 -24.94
C GLU A 125 17.69 -8.41 -25.60
N SER A 126 17.73 -8.36 -26.95
CA SER A 126 16.98 -7.32 -27.68
C SER A 126 15.48 -7.45 -27.44
N GLY A 127 14.81 -6.34 -27.15
CA GLY A 127 13.37 -6.32 -26.87
C GLY A 127 12.95 -5.09 -26.05
N ILE A 128 11.67 -5.04 -25.73
CA ILE A 128 11.11 -4.01 -24.87
C ILE A 128 10.87 -4.58 -23.47
N TYR A 129 11.32 -3.82 -22.49
CA TYR A 129 11.19 -4.21 -21.08
C TYR A 129 10.47 -3.11 -20.31
N LEU A 130 9.73 -3.51 -19.28
CA LEU A 130 9.13 -2.62 -18.29
C LEU A 130 9.91 -2.78 -16.99
N LEU A 131 10.50 -1.70 -16.52
CA LEU A 131 11.21 -1.63 -15.24
C LEU A 131 10.28 -1.03 -14.20
N GLU A 132 10.18 -1.65 -13.04
CA GLU A 132 9.50 -1.07 -11.87
C GLU A 132 10.54 -0.73 -10.82
N LEU A 133 10.58 0.54 -10.46
CA LEU A 133 11.52 1.11 -9.51
C LEU A 133 10.77 1.59 -8.28
N ARG A 134 11.40 1.46 -7.14
CA ARG A 134 10.93 1.97 -5.86
C ARG A 134 11.95 2.96 -5.32
N ALA A 135 11.50 4.15 -4.95
CA ALA A 135 12.24 5.10 -4.14
C ALA A 135 11.66 5.13 -2.73
N MET A 136 12.51 5.29 -1.73
CA MET A 136 12.10 5.42 -0.34
C MET A 136 12.93 6.52 0.31
N ASP A 137 12.25 7.48 0.93
CA ASP A 137 12.89 8.57 1.66
C ASP A 137 13.23 8.20 3.11
N GLY A 138 13.88 9.11 3.82
CA GLY A 138 14.26 8.94 5.22
C GLY A 138 13.08 8.79 6.18
N GLU A 139 11.88 9.23 5.79
CA GLU A 139 10.62 9.10 6.55
C GLU A 139 9.82 7.86 6.16
N ARG A 140 10.40 6.96 5.35
CA ARG A 140 9.81 5.72 4.84
C ARG A 140 8.60 5.92 3.92
N ARG A 141 8.43 7.10 3.33
CA ARG A 141 7.49 7.29 2.25
C ARG A 141 8.06 6.65 0.98
N THR A 142 7.22 6.00 0.21
CA THR A 142 7.63 5.27 -0.97
C THR A 142 6.91 5.76 -2.21
N ALA A 143 7.64 5.81 -3.32
CA ALA A 143 7.08 5.96 -4.65
C ALA A 143 7.45 4.76 -5.51
N ILE A 144 6.56 4.38 -6.40
CA ILE A 144 6.81 3.34 -7.40
C ILE A 144 6.65 3.97 -8.77
N GLY A 145 7.71 3.89 -9.57
CA GLY A 145 7.73 4.34 -10.95
C GLY A 145 7.86 3.17 -11.92
N ARG A 146 7.19 3.25 -13.07
CA ARG A 146 7.28 2.26 -14.15
C ARG A 146 7.82 2.91 -15.41
N PHE A 147 8.88 2.32 -15.96
CA PHE A 147 9.62 2.91 -17.08
C PHE A 147 9.88 1.86 -18.17
N GLY A 148 9.58 2.22 -19.41
CA GLY A 148 9.94 1.39 -20.56
C GLY A 148 11.44 1.47 -20.86
N LEU A 149 12.04 0.34 -21.24
CA LEU A 149 13.42 0.24 -21.71
C LEU A 149 13.42 -0.53 -23.02
N LEU A 150 14.03 0.03 -24.05
CA LEU A 150 14.29 -0.63 -25.32
C LEU A 150 15.75 -1.14 -25.35
N VAL A 151 15.95 -2.41 -25.54
CA VAL A 151 17.27 -3.01 -25.78
C VAL A 151 17.39 -3.29 -27.27
N GLU A 152 18.30 -2.58 -27.92
CA GLU A 152 18.55 -2.71 -29.36
C GLU A 152 19.53 -3.86 -29.61
N GLY A 153 19.21 -4.71 -30.59
CA GLY A 153 20.10 -5.81 -31.01
C GLY A 153 21.36 -5.24 -31.65
N ASN A 154 22.48 -5.97 -31.51
CA ASN A 154 23.66 -5.69 -32.27
C ASN A 154 23.42 -6.06 -33.74
N ILE A 155 23.44 -5.09 -34.64
CA ILE A 155 23.41 -5.27 -36.10
C ILE A 155 24.81 -5.62 -36.58
#